data_15b410c36ca87fa96c50ff6bafddff16
#
_entry.id   15b410c36ca87fa96c50ff6bafddff16
#
_cell.length_a   1.000
_cell.length_b   1.000
_cell.length_c   1.000
_cell.angle_alpha   90.00
_cell.angle_beta   90.00
_cell.angle_gamma   90.00
#
_symmetry.space_group_name_H-M   'P 1'
#
loop_
_entity.id
_entity.type
_entity.pdbx_description
1 polymer ?
#
loop_
_entity_poly.entity_id
_entity_poly.type
_entity_poly.pdbx_seq_one_letter_code
_entity_poly.pdbx_strand_id
1 'polypeptide(L)'
;TTLGPQWNAARSTHHRIAWVACESSKPGRSLIERWTVQASPEWSAEHLEDDPARVLAKLRKAFAEITGIRTEPAHAELQRWRHARTLQPLGQSHLWDAPAVLGVCGDWCLGHRVEDAFVSGLEMALAVA
;
A
#
# COMPACT_ATOMS: atom_id res chain seq x y z
N THR A 1 11.55 5.07 29.90
CA THR A 1 11.61 5.36 28.46
C THR A 1 11.17 4.09 27.76
N THR A 2 9.95 4.03 27.26
CA THR A 2 9.49 2.93 26.42
C THR A 2 10.24 3.05 25.09
N LEU A 3 11.15 2.12 24.85
CA LEU A 3 11.75 1.97 23.53
C LEU A 3 10.61 1.68 22.55
N GLY A 4 10.53 2.43 21.46
CA GLY A 4 9.60 2.16 20.38
C GLY A 4 9.83 0.77 19.75
N PRO A 5 9.07 0.40 18.73
CA PRO A 5 9.19 -0.91 18.09
C PRO A 5 10.61 -1.17 17.58
N GLN A 6 11.14 -2.36 17.85
CA GLN A 6 12.50 -2.78 17.45
C GLN A 6 12.53 -3.33 16.00
N TRP A 7 11.52 -3.00 15.19
CA TRP A 7 11.39 -3.43 13.80
C TRP A 7 11.14 -2.21 12.89
N ASN A 8 11.56 -2.29 11.64
CA ASN A 8 11.44 -1.22 10.66
C ASN A 8 10.14 -1.31 9.86
N ALA A 9 9.54 -2.49 9.76
CA ALA A 9 8.27 -2.72 9.11
C ALA A 9 7.63 -4.00 9.64
N ALA A 10 6.30 -4.05 9.67
CA ALA A 10 5.56 -5.21 10.13
C ALA A 10 4.21 -5.36 9.43
N ARG A 11 3.83 -6.60 9.16
CA ARG A 11 2.44 -6.96 8.92
C ARG A 11 1.70 -6.98 10.25
N SER A 12 0.45 -6.53 10.24
CA SER A 12 -0.38 -6.49 11.42
C SER A 12 -1.60 -7.38 11.25
N THR A 13 -2.01 -8.04 12.33
CA THR A 13 -3.29 -8.74 12.44
C THR A 13 -4.38 -7.87 13.05
N HIS A 14 -4.08 -6.60 13.32
CA HIS A 14 -5.06 -5.66 13.82
C HIS A 14 -6.14 -5.40 12.76
N HIS A 15 -7.41 -5.43 13.17
CA HIS A 15 -8.54 -5.35 12.24
C HIS A 15 -8.55 -4.09 11.35
N ARG A 16 -7.91 -2.99 11.78
CA ARG A 16 -7.85 -1.72 11.03
C ARG A 16 -6.60 -1.55 10.20
N ILE A 17 -5.49 -2.18 10.57
CA ILE A 17 -4.17 -1.94 9.97
C ILE A 17 -3.59 -3.26 9.48
N ALA A 18 -3.22 -3.30 8.20
CA ALA A 18 -2.55 -4.46 7.60
C ALA A 18 -1.02 -4.34 7.61
N TRP A 19 -0.49 -3.12 7.50
CA TRP A 19 0.93 -2.87 7.36
C TRP A 19 1.36 -1.57 8.01
N VAL A 20 2.53 -1.59 8.65
CA VAL A 20 3.19 -0.42 9.24
C VAL A 20 4.66 -0.43 8.85
N ALA A 21 5.20 0.70 8.41
CA ALA A 21 6.62 0.85 8.08
C ALA A 21 7.19 2.16 8.60
N CYS A 22 8.38 2.08 9.21
CA CYS A 22 9.19 3.22 9.61
C CYS A 22 9.99 3.71 8.40
N GLU A 23 9.52 4.75 7.73
CA GLU A 23 10.12 5.29 6.51
C GLU A 23 11.50 5.92 6.76
N SER A 24 11.72 6.46 7.95
CA SER A 24 13.01 7.03 8.34
C SER A 24 14.11 5.99 8.59
N SER A 25 13.75 4.70 8.70
CA SER A 25 14.73 3.61 8.81
C SER A 25 15.41 3.24 7.49
N LYS A 26 14.89 3.74 6.35
CA LYS A 26 15.44 3.45 5.02
C LYS A 26 16.73 4.22 4.77
N PRO A 27 17.70 3.64 4.03
CA PRO A 27 18.94 4.34 3.68
C PRO A 27 18.70 5.68 2.98
N GLY A 28 19.49 6.69 3.32
CA GLY A 28 19.43 8.02 2.70
C GLY A 28 18.23 8.88 3.16
N ARG A 29 17.47 8.45 4.17
CA ARG A 29 16.38 9.23 4.73
C ARG A 29 16.86 10.11 5.89
N SER A 30 16.13 11.20 6.15
CA SER A 30 16.40 12.08 7.30
C SER A 30 16.09 11.34 8.61
N LEU A 31 16.70 11.82 9.72
CA LEU A 31 16.46 11.29 11.07
C LEU A 31 15.08 11.63 11.66
N ILE A 32 14.29 12.47 10.98
CA ILE A 32 12.93 12.76 11.40
C ILE A 32 12.09 11.49 11.27
N GLU A 33 11.55 11.04 12.38
CA GLU A 33 10.75 9.82 12.44
C GLU A 33 9.48 9.96 11.59
N ARG A 34 9.29 9.01 10.67
CA ARG A 34 8.17 8.96 9.73
C ARG A 34 7.64 7.55 9.61
N TRP A 35 6.33 7.43 9.62
CA TRP A 35 5.64 6.17 9.52
C TRP A 35 4.63 6.16 8.38
N THR A 36 4.60 5.08 7.62
CA THR A 36 3.52 4.75 6.68
C THR A 36 2.66 3.67 7.30
N VAL A 37 1.35 3.92 7.33
CA VAL A 37 0.36 3.00 7.87
C VAL A 37 -0.64 2.66 6.78
N GLN A 38 -0.79 1.38 6.47
CA GLN A 38 -1.78 0.91 5.50
C GLN A 38 -2.93 0.23 6.23
N ALA A 39 -4.13 0.72 6.00
CA ALA A 39 -5.33 0.11 6.54
C ALA A 39 -5.57 -1.28 5.92
N SER A 40 -6.30 -2.15 6.63
CA SER A 40 -6.72 -3.43 6.07
C SER A 40 -7.72 -3.23 4.94
N PRO A 41 -7.73 -4.10 3.92
CA PRO A 41 -8.67 -3.98 2.79
C PRO A 41 -10.14 -3.97 3.22
N GLU A 42 -10.49 -4.85 4.15
CA GLU A 42 -11.86 -4.99 4.65
C GLU A 42 -12.30 -3.71 5.37
N TRP A 43 -11.49 -3.24 6.32
CA TRP A 43 -11.77 -2.00 7.04
C TRP A 43 -11.80 -0.78 6.11
N SER A 44 -10.92 -0.75 5.10
CA SER A 44 -10.88 0.32 4.10
C SER A 44 -12.16 0.38 3.27
N ALA A 45 -12.69 -0.78 2.87
CA ALA A 45 -13.94 -0.86 2.11
C ALA A 45 -15.14 -0.34 2.92
N GLU A 46 -15.22 -0.69 4.20
CA GLU A 46 -16.28 -0.24 5.10
C GLU A 46 -16.26 1.25 5.40
N HIS A 47 -15.07 1.86 5.40
CA HIS A 47 -14.84 3.26 5.79
C HIS A 47 -14.40 4.16 4.64
N LEU A 48 -14.57 3.69 3.41
CA LEU A 48 -14.07 4.38 2.20
C LEU A 48 -14.66 5.79 2.05
N GLU A 49 -15.92 5.96 2.40
CA GLU A 49 -16.66 7.23 2.28
C GLU A 49 -16.79 7.98 3.61
N ASP A 50 -16.20 7.47 4.68
CA ASP A 50 -16.20 8.16 5.98
C ASP A 50 -15.41 9.47 5.92
N ASP A 51 -15.72 10.38 6.83
CA ASP A 51 -14.98 11.62 7.02
C ASP A 51 -13.48 11.36 7.24
N PRO A 52 -12.59 11.98 6.46
CA PRO A 52 -11.15 11.75 6.56
C PRO A 52 -10.57 11.97 7.96
N ALA A 53 -11.05 12.97 8.69
CA ALA A 53 -10.57 13.26 10.04
C ALA A 53 -10.93 12.12 11.03
N ARG A 54 -12.13 11.55 10.89
CA ARG A 54 -12.53 10.37 11.68
C ARG A 54 -11.69 9.13 11.35
N VAL A 55 -11.46 8.90 10.06
CA VAL A 55 -10.63 7.77 9.59
C VAL A 55 -9.21 7.91 10.13
N LEU A 56 -8.60 9.09 10.00
CA LEU A 56 -7.28 9.38 10.51
C LEU A 56 -7.17 9.13 12.02
N ALA A 57 -8.15 9.62 12.79
CA ALA A 57 -8.17 9.42 14.25
C ALA A 57 -8.24 7.93 14.63
N LYS A 58 -9.07 7.13 13.92
CA LYS A 58 -9.18 5.69 14.13
C LYS A 58 -7.86 4.96 13.79
N LEU A 59 -7.20 5.33 12.71
CA LEU A 59 -5.92 4.74 12.30
C LEU A 59 -4.78 5.12 13.25
N ARG A 60 -4.74 6.37 13.72
CA ARG A 60 -3.77 6.81 14.74
C ARG A 60 -3.92 6.04 16.04
N LYS A 61 -5.16 5.81 16.50
CA LYS A 61 -5.42 4.98 17.69
C LYS A 61 -4.89 3.56 17.49
N ALA A 62 -5.20 2.94 16.35
CA ALA A 62 -4.73 1.59 16.03
C ALA A 62 -3.20 1.52 15.90
N PHE A 63 -2.56 2.55 15.33
CA PHE A 63 -1.11 2.68 15.27
C PHE A 63 -0.48 2.70 16.67
N ALA A 64 -1.04 3.47 17.58
CA ALA A 64 -0.57 3.52 18.98
C ALA A 64 -0.76 2.18 19.70
N GLU A 65 -1.82 1.42 19.39
CA GLU A 65 -2.06 0.08 19.94
C GLU A 65 -1.01 -0.93 19.46
N ILE A 66 -0.58 -0.83 18.20
CA ILE A 66 0.40 -1.74 17.59
C ILE A 66 1.84 -1.39 17.99
N THR A 67 2.18 -0.11 17.95
CA THR A 67 3.58 0.35 18.12
C THR A 67 3.93 0.75 19.55
N GLY A 68 2.94 1.06 20.37
CA GLY A 68 3.14 1.70 21.67
C GLY A 68 3.45 3.20 21.61
N ILE A 69 3.61 3.79 20.41
CA ILE A 69 3.89 5.21 20.21
C ILE A 69 2.60 6.00 20.40
N ARG A 70 2.58 6.84 21.43
CA ARG A 70 1.40 7.66 21.79
C ARG A 70 1.64 9.16 21.59
N THR A 71 2.83 9.54 21.16
CA THR A 71 3.19 10.93 20.91
C THR A 71 2.35 11.48 19.77
N GLU A 72 1.88 12.71 19.94
CA GLU A 72 1.15 13.41 18.88
C GLU A 72 2.10 13.71 17.72
N PRO A 73 1.79 13.29 16.49
CA PRO A 73 2.65 13.60 15.35
C PRO A 73 2.57 15.09 15.00
N ALA A 74 3.70 15.66 14.61
CA ALA A 74 3.74 17.03 14.10
C ALA A 74 2.97 17.21 12.79
N HIS A 75 2.88 16.12 12.01
CA HIS A 75 2.12 16.07 10.76
C HIS A 75 1.51 14.68 10.60
N ALA A 76 0.26 14.62 10.14
CA ALA A 76 -0.41 13.38 9.77
C ALA A 76 -1.37 13.65 8.61
N GLU A 77 -1.27 12.85 7.57
CA GLU A 77 -2.07 12.97 6.36
C GLU A 77 -2.70 11.61 6.01
N LEU A 78 -3.95 11.65 5.55
CA LEU A 78 -4.66 10.49 5.06
C LEU A 78 -4.73 10.53 3.53
N GLN A 79 -4.20 9.48 2.90
CA GLN A 79 -4.33 9.28 1.47
C GLN A 79 -5.33 8.16 1.18
N ARG A 80 -6.30 8.42 0.32
CA ARG A 80 -7.32 7.46 -0.08
C ARG A 80 -7.00 6.90 -1.46
N TRP A 81 -6.78 5.58 -1.53
CA TRP A 81 -6.51 4.86 -2.78
C TRP A 81 -7.67 3.91 -3.08
N ARG A 82 -8.53 4.27 -4.04
CA ARG A 82 -9.70 3.44 -4.40
C ARG A 82 -9.35 2.17 -5.16
N HIS A 83 -8.24 2.18 -5.87
CA HIS A 83 -7.78 1.08 -6.74
C HIS A 83 -6.34 0.67 -6.39
N ALA A 84 -6.06 0.47 -5.11
CA ALA A 84 -4.71 0.21 -4.62
C ALA A 84 -4.24 -1.23 -4.81
N ARG A 85 -5.16 -2.17 -5.02
CA ARG A 85 -4.83 -3.59 -5.10
C ARG A 85 -5.77 -4.34 -6.02
N THR A 86 -5.20 -5.15 -6.88
CA THR A 86 -5.93 -6.12 -7.70
C THR A 86 -6.38 -7.29 -6.81
N LEU A 87 -7.67 -7.51 -6.71
CA LEU A 87 -8.24 -8.64 -5.96
C LEU A 87 -8.27 -9.90 -6.81
N GLN A 88 -8.59 -9.75 -8.10
CA GLN A 88 -8.65 -10.85 -9.07
C GLN A 88 -7.85 -10.46 -10.30
N PRO A 89 -6.65 -11.01 -10.49
CA PRO A 89 -5.85 -10.77 -11.68
C PRO A 89 -6.55 -11.26 -12.95
N LEU A 90 -6.18 -10.64 -14.08
CA LEU A 90 -6.70 -11.02 -15.40
C LEU A 90 -6.34 -12.48 -15.78
N GLY A 91 -5.23 -13.01 -15.28
CA GLY A 91 -4.76 -14.38 -15.54
C GLY A 91 -3.96 -14.52 -16.84
N GLN A 92 -3.64 -13.42 -17.51
CA GLN A 92 -2.73 -13.37 -18.66
C GLN A 92 -1.86 -12.11 -18.56
N SER A 93 -0.65 -12.17 -19.13
CA SER A 93 0.37 -11.14 -18.90
C SER A 93 0.02 -9.78 -19.52
N HIS A 94 -0.70 -9.77 -20.62
CA HIS A 94 -1.10 -8.56 -21.34
C HIS A 94 -2.32 -8.82 -22.22
N LEU A 95 -2.90 -7.75 -22.76
CA LEU A 95 -3.89 -7.79 -23.81
C LEU A 95 -3.32 -7.09 -25.04
N TRP A 96 -3.45 -7.71 -26.21
CA TRP A 96 -3.01 -7.16 -27.48
C TRP A 96 -4.13 -7.24 -28.53
N ASP A 97 -4.50 -6.10 -29.08
CA ASP A 97 -5.42 -5.98 -30.23
C ASP A 97 -4.61 -5.57 -31.44
N ALA A 98 -4.25 -6.53 -32.28
CA ALA A 98 -3.43 -6.31 -33.46
C ALA A 98 -4.11 -5.42 -34.53
N PRO A 99 -5.42 -5.57 -34.83
CA PRO A 99 -6.12 -4.65 -35.71
C PRO A 99 -6.12 -3.21 -35.26
N ALA A 100 -6.30 -2.97 -33.97
CA ALA A 100 -6.28 -1.63 -33.38
C ALA A 100 -4.86 -1.12 -33.10
N VAL A 101 -3.85 -1.98 -33.19
CA VAL A 101 -2.47 -1.69 -32.77
C VAL A 101 -2.43 -1.15 -31.33
N LEU A 102 -3.22 -1.77 -30.45
CA LEU A 102 -3.41 -1.34 -29.07
C LEU A 102 -3.03 -2.46 -28.12
N GLY A 103 -2.14 -2.18 -27.19
CA GLY A 103 -1.77 -3.10 -26.13
C GLY A 103 -1.92 -2.48 -24.75
N VAL A 104 -2.28 -3.30 -23.76
CA VAL A 104 -2.32 -2.91 -22.37
C VAL A 104 -1.66 -3.98 -21.49
N CYS A 105 -0.89 -3.53 -20.53
CA CYS A 105 -0.20 -4.36 -19.56
C CYS A 105 -0.14 -3.65 -18.20
N GLY A 106 0.16 -4.39 -17.16
CA GLY A 106 0.29 -3.87 -15.80
C GLY A 106 0.28 -5.00 -14.78
N ASP A 107 0.57 -4.69 -13.53
CA ASP A 107 0.52 -5.66 -12.44
C ASP A 107 -0.83 -6.38 -12.35
N TRP A 108 -1.93 -5.67 -12.54
CA TRP A 108 -3.30 -6.20 -12.51
C TRP A 108 -3.55 -7.37 -13.49
N CYS A 109 -2.71 -7.54 -14.49
CA CYS A 109 -2.76 -8.69 -15.39
C CYS A 109 -2.38 -10.00 -14.68
N LEU A 110 -1.37 -9.96 -13.81
CA LEU A 110 -0.77 -11.12 -13.16
C LEU A 110 -0.98 -11.17 -11.64
N GLY A 111 -1.04 -10.00 -10.98
CA GLY A 111 -1.15 -9.95 -9.54
C GLY A 111 -1.22 -8.52 -8.99
N HIS A 112 -0.38 -8.22 -8.02
CA HIS A 112 -0.34 -6.91 -7.37
C HIS A 112 1.08 -6.55 -6.88
N ARG A 113 2.11 -7.21 -7.38
CA ARG A 113 3.51 -7.00 -7.03
C ARG A 113 4.21 -6.18 -8.12
N VAL A 114 5.32 -5.57 -7.74
CA VAL A 114 6.19 -4.85 -8.70
C VAL A 114 6.70 -5.80 -9.78
N GLU A 115 7.03 -7.04 -9.41
CA GLU A 115 7.45 -8.09 -10.34
C GLU A 115 6.37 -8.43 -11.37
N ASP A 116 5.10 -8.45 -10.96
CA ASP A 116 3.97 -8.71 -11.85
C ASP A 116 3.86 -7.62 -12.92
N ALA A 117 4.07 -6.36 -12.55
CA ALA A 117 4.11 -5.25 -13.50
C ALA A 117 5.27 -5.37 -14.49
N PHE A 118 6.47 -5.75 -14.00
CA PHE A 118 7.65 -5.93 -14.83
C PHE A 118 7.47 -7.08 -15.83
N VAL A 119 7.02 -8.25 -15.37
CA VAL A 119 6.79 -9.43 -16.22
C VAL A 119 5.71 -9.13 -17.26
N SER A 120 4.62 -8.51 -16.85
CA SER A 120 3.53 -8.10 -17.75
C SER A 120 4.04 -7.21 -18.89
N GLY A 121 4.83 -6.18 -18.56
CA GLY A 121 5.42 -5.27 -19.55
C GLY A 121 6.43 -5.95 -20.47
N LEU A 122 7.29 -6.82 -19.92
CA LEU A 122 8.28 -7.56 -20.68
C LEU A 122 7.62 -8.51 -21.69
N GLU A 123 6.64 -9.30 -21.26
CA GLU A 123 5.95 -10.25 -22.15
C GLU A 123 5.16 -9.53 -23.24
N MET A 124 4.55 -8.39 -22.93
CA MET A 124 3.92 -7.55 -23.94
C MET A 124 4.93 -7.03 -24.97
N ALA A 125 6.08 -6.51 -24.52
CA ALA A 125 7.13 -6.03 -25.42
C ALA A 125 7.62 -7.14 -26.37
N LEU A 126 7.80 -8.36 -25.86
CA LEU A 126 8.22 -9.51 -26.67
C LEU A 126 7.12 -9.96 -27.66
N ALA A 127 5.85 -9.79 -27.32
CA ALA A 127 4.74 -10.19 -28.17
C ALA A 127 4.50 -9.22 -29.33
N VAL A 128 4.91 -7.94 -29.20
CA VAL A 128 4.70 -6.89 -30.23
C VAL A 128 5.96 -6.53 -31.01
N ALA A 129 7.11 -7.06 -30.59
CA ALA A 129 8.39 -6.92 -31.30
C ALA A 129 8.43 -7.85 -32.51
#